data_20ce2f20b2ecb77ac034fcc9f1623a37
#
_entry.id   20ce2f20b2ecb77ac034fcc9f1623a37
#
_cell.length_a   1.000
_cell.length_b   1.000
_cell.length_c   1.000
_cell.angle_alpha   90.00
_cell.angle_beta   90.00
_cell.angle_gamma   90.00
#
_symmetry.space_group_name_H-M   'P 1'
#
loop_
_entity.id
_entity.type
_entity.pdbx_description
1 polymer ?
#
loop_
_entity_poly.entity_id
_entity_poly.type
_entity_poly.pdbx_seq_one_letter_code
_entity_poly.pdbx_strand_id
1 'polypeptide(L)'
;MNRPMMHLVDPQTGESNPEDIRRVFASQESTAIAWRESTIAERIARLKKLREAMLARREDFYAAFQKDYHKPSAEVEGTEFMPVLDEIRHAIGNLKKWAQPKRVWPTMTTMGTQAWVEVQPRGRVLIVAPWNFPLNLCFGPLVSALAAGNTVILKPSEMTPAVSTVMAEVIAATFQPNEVALFEGSLPTSQALLELPFDHIFFTGSPAVGKVVMAAAAKHLTSVTLELGGKSPVIVDETADIKLAAETLMWGKLTNCGQICVAPDHVFVHESIRERFVAACRTVIAQRYGATADAQRNSPDLTRVINQRHTQRIAGLLQDAVSRGAKVAVGGEVDVAQCFIAPTLLEQIPEEASIMSEEIFGPVLPIIGFRDLDKVVREINANPKPLALYIFSTDKARTRDLIAKTSSGGVAINHCVLHYAHGNLPFGGVNNSGIGNAHGEYGFKAFSHERAVLKSGPIMMAKLFFPPYTGFKQKLIRWTVDSLRLPSL
;
A
#
# COMPACT_ATOMS: atom_id res chain seq x y z
N MET A 1 -37.44 -9.52 13.64
CA MET A 1 -36.74 -10.77 13.30
C MET A 1 -35.54 -10.38 12.46
N ASN A 2 -34.37 -10.27 13.10
CA ASN A 2 -33.11 -9.99 12.38
C ASN A 2 -32.65 -11.27 11.67
N ARG A 3 -32.79 -11.35 10.37
CA ARG A 3 -32.00 -12.29 9.58
C ARG A 3 -30.53 -11.90 9.78
N PRO A 4 -29.63 -12.82 10.15
CA PRO A 4 -28.21 -12.54 10.07
C PRO A 4 -27.91 -12.16 8.61
N MET A 5 -27.28 -11.00 8.38
CA MET A 5 -26.86 -10.59 7.04
C MET A 5 -25.65 -11.43 6.63
N MET A 6 -25.88 -12.72 6.36
CA MET A 6 -24.95 -13.57 5.64
C MET A 6 -25.18 -13.34 4.13
N HIS A 7 -24.17 -12.85 3.46
CA HIS A 7 -24.08 -12.58 2.03
C HIS A 7 -25.05 -11.52 1.49
N LEU A 8 -24.57 -10.27 1.45
CA LEU A 8 -25.20 -9.14 0.77
C LEU A 8 -25.01 -9.20 -0.77
N VAL A 9 -24.73 -10.39 -1.30
CA VAL A 9 -24.48 -10.66 -2.73
C VAL A 9 -25.66 -11.39 -3.33
N ASP A 10 -26.16 -10.92 -4.46
CA ASP A 10 -27.11 -11.64 -5.29
C ASP A 10 -26.44 -12.89 -5.89
N PRO A 11 -26.91 -14.11 -5.57
CA PRO A 11 -26.29 -15.35 -6.05
C PRO A 11 -26.33 -15.49 -7.60
N GLN A 12 -27.23 -14.77 -8.28
CA GLN A 12 -27.37 -14.83 -9.73
C GLN A 12 -26.38 -13.92 -10.47
N THR A 13 -26.11 -12.74 -9.90
CA THR A 13 -25.27 -11.72 -10.53
C THR A 13 -23.87 -11.63 -9.92
N GLY A 14 -23.68 -12.12 -8.70
CA GLY A 14 -22.45 -11.94 -7.93
C GLY A 14 -22.25 -10.49 -7.45
N GLU A 15 -23.26 -9.62 -7.55
CA GLU A 15 -23.20 -8.22 -7.17
C GLU A 15 -23.94 -7.93 -5.87
N SER A 16 -23.47 -6.95 -5.12
CA SER A 16 -24.17 -6.44 -3.94
C SER A 16 -25.28 -5.47 -4.36
N ASN A 17 -26.45 -5.58 -3.70
CA ASN A 17 -27.59 -4.71 -4.01
C ASN A 17 -27.29 -3.25 -3.62
N PRO A 18 -27.42 -2.28 -4.54
CA PRO A 18 -27.19 -0.86 -4.27
C PRO A 18 -28.07 -0.27 -3.16
N GLU A 19 -29.28 -0.80 -2.94
CA GLU A 19 -30.16 -0.37 -1.84
C GLU A 19 -29.60 -0.81 -0.48
N ASP A 20 -29.07 -2.03 -0.38
CA ASP A 20 -28.41 -2.52 0.83
C ASP A 20 -27.16 -1.73 1.15
N ILE A 21 -26.38 -1.38 0.12
CA ILE A 21 -25.19 -0.51 0.27
C ILE A 21 -25.61 0.84 0.88
N ARG A 22 -26.61 1.51 0.31
CA ARG A 22 -27.12 2.78 0.84
C ARG A 22 -27.67 2.66 2.25
N ARG A 23 -28.43 1.60 2.53
CA ARG A 23 -29.01 1.35 3.84
C ARG A 23 -27.93 1.15 4.92
N VAL A 24 -26.90 0.34 4.62
CA VAL A 24 -25.78 0.11 5.56
C VAL A 24 -24.99 1.39 5.74
N PHE A 25 -24.64 2.12 4.69
CA PHE A 25 -23.95 3.39 4.77
C PHE A 25 -24.71 4.41 5.65
N ALA A 26 -26.03 4.51 5.48
CA ALA A 26 -26.87 5.38 6.31
C ALA A 26 -26.87 4.95 7.78
N SER A 27 -26.94 3.63 8.06
CA SER A 27 -26.93 3.10 9.41
C SER A 27 -25.60 3.33 10.16
N GLN A 28 -24.51 3.53 9.44
CA GLN A 28 -23.20 3.81 10.03
C GLN A 28 -23.07 5.22 10.61
N GLU A 29 -23.93 6.17 10.25
CA GLU A 29 -23.80 7.56 10.67
C GLU A 29 -23.85 7.72 12.21
N SER A 30 -24.88 7.16 12.85
CA SER A 30 -25.03 7.23 14.31
C SER A 30 -23.89 6.51 15.04
N THR A 31 -23.44 5.38 14.48
CA THR A 31 -22.31 4.64 15.04
C THR A 31 -20.99 5.40 14.89
N ALA A 32 -20.73 6.05 13.75
CA ALA A 32 -19.55 6.88 13.55
C ALA A 32 -19.49 8.06 14.53
N ILE A 33 -20.64 8.69 14.80
CA ILE A 33 -20.76 9.76 15.82
C ILE A 33 -20.42 9.18 17.22
N ALA A 34 -21.00 8.05 17.60
CA ALA A 34 -20.74 7.43 18.90
C ALA A 34 -19.28 6.95 19.04
N TRP A 35 -18.71 6.39 17.98
CA TRP A 35 -17.32 5.91 17.99
C TRP A 35 -16.28 7.00 18.06
N ARG A 36 -16.64 8.25 17.73
CA ARG A 36 -15.78 9.42 17.93
C ARG A 36 -15.37 9.59 19.40
N GLU A 37 -16.26 9.19 20.32
CA GLU A 37 -16.04 9.24 21.77
C GLU A 37 -15.48 7.91 22.32
N SER A 38 -15.25 6.90 21.48
CA SER A 38 -14.78 5.59 21.94
C SER A 38 -13.42 5.70 22.66
N THR A 39 -13.34 4.99 23.77
CA THR A 39 -12.11 4.89 24.57
C THR A 39 -11.04 4.07 23.86
N ILE A 40 -9.78 4.25 24.26
CA ILE A 40 -8.65 3.42 23.78
C ILE A 40 -8.90 1.93 24.05
N ALA A 41 -9.49 1.60 25.21
CA ALA A 41 -9.78 0.21 25.58
C ALA A 41 -10.80 -0.43 24.63
N GLU A 42 -11.86 0.28 24.24
CA GLU A 42 -12.86 -0.21 23.29
C GLU A 42 -12.26 -0.42 21.89
N ARG A 43 -11.41 0.52 21.42
CA ARG A 43 -10.72 0.38 20.12
C ARG A 43 -9.78 -0.83 20.14
N ILE A 44 -9.02 -1.04 21.22
CA ILE A 44 -8.16 -2.23 21.38
C ILE A 44 -9.02 -3.51 21.43
N ALA A 45 -10.18 -3.48 22.06
CA ALA A 45 -11.08 -4.66 22.12
C ALA A 45 -11.56 -5.06 20.72
N ARG A 46 -11.91 -4.08 19.84
CA ARG A 46 -12.27 -4.33 18.44
C ARG A 46 -11.13 -4.97 17.65
N LEU A 47 -9.89 -4.46 17.82
CA LEU A 47 -8.70 -5.03 17.17
C LEU A 47 -8.41 -6.47 17.62
N LYS A 48 -8.56 -6.77 18.92
CA LYS A 48 -8.40 -8.12 19.45
C LYS A 48 -9.48 -9.06 18.90
N LYS A 49 -10.73 -8.61 18.83
CA LYS A 49 -11.84 -9.39 18.29
C LYS A 49 -11.63 -9.75 16.82
N LEU A 50 -11.16 -8.80 16.00
CA LEU A 50 -10.79 -9.05 14.60
C LEU A 50 -9.67 -10.09 14.50
N ARG A 51 -8.63 -9.95 15.32
CA ARG A 51 -7.50 -10.89 15.35
C ARG A 51 -7.95 -12.32 15.62
N GLU A 52 -8.73 -12.52 16.68
CA GLU A 52 -9.21 -13.86 17.07
C GLU A 52 -10.11 -14.47 15.99
N ALA A 53 -11.02 -13.68 15.41
CA ALA A 53 -11.91 -14.15 14.36
C ALA A 53 -11.13 -14.55 13.08
N MET A 54 -10.12 -13.76 12.70
CA MET A 54 -9.25 -14.07 11.57
C MET A 54 -8.44 -15.36 11.80
N LEU A 55 -7.85 -15.52 12.99
CA LEU A 55 -7.06 -16.70 13.34
C LEU A 55 -7.91 -17.97 13.44
N ALA A 56 -9.16 -17.86 13.88
CA ALA A 56 -10.09 -18.98 13.94
C ALA A 56 -10.46 -19.54 12.55
N ARG A 57 -10.29 -18.78 11.48
CA ARG A 57 -10.60 -19.18 10.10
C ARG A 57 -9.35 -19.43 9.24
N ARG A 58 -8.19 -19.66 9.87
CA ARG A 58 -6.89 -19.82 9.18
C ARG A 58 -6.91 -20.89 8.09
N GLU A 59 -7.43 -22.07 8.39
CA GLU A 59 -7.48 -23.20 7.45
C GLU A 59 -8.42 -22.90 6.26
N ASP A 60 -9.51 -22.20 6.51
CA ASP A 60 -10.42 -21.78 5.43
C ASP A 60 -9.77 -20.78 4.49
N PHE A 61 -8.95 -19.86 5.02
CA PHE A 61 -8.13 -18.97 4.19
C PHE A 61 -7.11 -19.75 3.35
N TYR A 62 -6.40 -20.74 3.91
CA TYR A 62 -5.47 -21.54 3.12
C TYR A 62 -6.17 -22.23 1.96
N ALA A 63 -7.32 -22.84 2.20
CA ALA A 63 -8.11 -23.49 1.15
C ALA A 63 -8.59 -22.49 0.10
N ALA A 64 -9.01 -21.29 0.53
CA ALA A 64 -9.47 -20.23 -0.36
C ALA A 64 -8.32 -19.69 -1.25
N PHE A 65 -7.15 -19.41 -0.69
CA PHE A 65 -5.96 -18.98 -1.44
C PHE A 65 -5.48 -20.04 -2.41
N GLN A 66 -5.51 -21.31 -2.01
CA GLN A 66 -5.17 -22.43 -2.89
C GLN A 66 -6.16 -22.50 -4.07
N LYS A 67 -7.45 -22.29 -3.81
CA LYS A 67 -8.50 -22.31 -4.83
C LYS A 67 -8.40 -21.14 -5.81
N ASP A 68 -8.15 -19.93 -5.33
CA ASP A 68 -8.17 -18.73 -6.17
C ASP A 68 -6.92 -18.65 -7.07
N TYR A 69 -5.71 -18.96 -6.57
CA TYR A 69 -4.50 -18.85 -7.39
C TYR A 69 -3.29 -19.69 -6.90
N HIS A 70 -3.56 -20.83 -6.27
CA HIS A 70 -2.54 -21.81 -5.85
C HIS A 70 -1.44 -21.21 -4.96
N LYS A 71 -1.80 -20.23 -4.09
CA LYS A 71 -0.82 -19.63 -3.18
C LYS A 71 -0.50 -20.58 -2.05
N PRO A 72 0.80 -20.90 -1.81
CA PRO A 72 1.21 -21.81 -0.75
C PRO A 72 0.82 -21.29 0.64
N SER A 73 0.41 -22.18 1.56
CA SER A 73 0.03 -21.80 2.93
C SER A 73 1.14 -21.05 3.67
N ALA A 74 2.41 -21.43 3.48
CA ALA A 74 3.56 -20.73 4.04
C ALA A 74 3.68 -19.29 3.51
N GLU A 75 3.37 -19.06 2.23
CA GLU A 75 3.36 -17.73 1.65
C GLU A 75 2.13 -16.93 2.13
N VAL A 76 0.96 -17.58 2.29
CA VAL A 76 -0.22 -16.97 2.92
C VAL A 76 0.10 -16.50 4.34
N GLU A 77 0.76 -17.35 5.16
CA GLU A 77 1.20 -16.94 6.51
C GLU A 77 2.11 -15.71 6.48
N GLY A 78 3.15 -15.77 5.65
CA GLY A 78 4.19 -14.72 5.63
C GLY A 78 3.74 -13.40 5.02
N THR A 79 2.78 -13.42 4.08
CA THR A 79 2.44 -12.23 3.28
C THR A 79 1.03 -11.70 3.52
N GLU A 80 0.15 -12.50 4.12
CA GLU A 80 -1.24 -12.13 4.39
C GLU A 80 -1.52 -12.03 5.91
N PHE A 81 -1.28 -13.11 6.66
CA PHE A 81 -1.54 -13.14 8.10
C PHE A 81 -0.54 -12.32 8.90
N MET A 82 0.75 -12.58 8.71
CA MET A 82 1.81 -11.94 9.49
C MET A 82 1.75 -10.41 9.43
N PRO A 83 1.61 -9.74 8.26
CA PRO A 83 1.51 -8.29 8.21
C PRO A 83 0.29 -7.73 8.96
N VAL A 84 -0.89 -8.35 8.82
CA VAL A 84 -2.10 -7.90 9.54
C VAL A 84 -1.96 -8.10 11.05
N LEU A 85 -1.42 -9.22 11.48
CA LEU A 85 -1.20 -9.51 12.91
C LEU A 85 -0.17 -8.56 13.52
N ASP A 86 0.88 -8.25 12.77
CA ASP A 86 1.90 -7.29 13.20
C ASP A 86 1.32 -5.88 13.31
N GLU A 87 0.49 -5.46 12.34
CA GLU A 87 -0.21 -4.18 12.35
C GLU A 87 -1.17 -4.08 13.56
N ILE A 88 -1.93 -5.16 13.86
CA ILE A 88 -2.78 -5.22 15.06
C ILE A 88 -1.94 -5.10 16.34
N ARG A 89 -0.84 -5.87 16.44
CA ARG A 89 0.06 -5.84 17.60
C ARG A 89 0.66 -4.46 17.79
N HIS A 90 1.13 -3.85 16.70
CA HIS A 90 1.74 -2.54 16.70
C HIS A 90 0.74 -1.44 17.10
N ALA A 91 -0.48 -1.48 16.55
CA ALA A 91 -1.55 -0.57 16.91
C ALA A 91 -1.93 -0.70 18.40
N ILE A 92 -2.15 -1.92 18.91
CA ILE A 92 -2.47 -2.15 20.33
C ILE A 92 -1.39 -1.58 21.25
N GLY A 93 -0.11 -1.76 20.90
CA GLY A 93 1.03 -1.28 21.70
C GLY A 93 1.19 0.24 21.71
N ASN A 94 0.76 0.93 20.66
CA ASN A 94 1.05 2.35 20.46
C ASN A 94 -0.18 3.28 20.46
N LEU A 95 -1.41 2.74 20.38
CA LEU A 95 -2.62 3.52 20.21
C LEU A 95 -2.80 4.61 21.25
N LYS A 96 -2.46 4.33 22.53
CA LYS A 96 -2.51 5.33 23.61
C LYS A 96 -1.61 6.54 23.30
N LYS A 97 -0.43 6.30 22.73
CA LYS A 97 0.52 7.36 22.35
C LYS A 97 0.02 8.13 21.12
N TRP A 98 -0.48 7.42 20.11
CA TRP A 98 -0.92 8.06 18.86
C TRP A 98 -2.16 8.94 19.04
N ALA A 99 -3.09 8.53 19.90
CA ALA A 99 -4.33 9.23 20.17
C ALA A 99 -4.21 10.35 21.23
N GLN A 100 -3.04 10.51 21.87
CA GLN A 100 -2.85 11.57 22.86
C GLN A 100 -2.86 12.95 22.21
N PRO A 101 -3.54 13.95 22.82
CA PRO A 101 -3.41 15.33 22.41
C PRO A 101 -1.96 15.82 22.49
N LYS A 102 -1.42 16.32 21.39
CA LYS A 102 -0.05 16.81 21.29
C LYS A 102 0.00 18.30 21.60
N ARG A 103 0.53 18.67 22.76
CA ARG A 103 0.74 20.09 23.13
C ARG A 103 1.77 20.72 22.20
N VAL A 104 1.51 21.96 21.82
CA VAL A 104 2.42 22.81 21.05
C VAL A 104 2.72 24.09 21.80
N TRP A 105 3.93 24.59 21.66
CA TRP A 105 4.34 25.83 22.30
C TRP A 105 3.71 27.05 21.60
N PRO A 106 3.29 28.09 22.36
CA PRO A 106 2.82 29.32 21.75
C PRO A 106 3.95 30.01 20.98
N THR A 107 3.60 30.64 19.88
CA THR A 107 4.48 31.56 19.17
C THR A 107 4.49 32.94 19.86
N MET A 108 5.37 33.83 19.45
CA MET A 108 5.43 35.19 20.01
C MET A 108 4.07 35.90 19.95
N THR A 109 3.32 35.77 18.87
CA THR A 109 2.00 36.39 18.69
C THR A 109 0.88 35.71 19.47
N THR A 110 1.09 34.46 19.89
CA THR A 110 0.09 33.68 20.63
C THR A 110 0.47 33.46 22.10
N MET A 111 1.46 34.21 22.61
CA MET A 111 1.83 34.16 24.04
C MET A 111 0.62 34.45 24.96
N GLY A 112 0.54 33.62 26.05
CA GLY A 112 -0.62 33.65 26.95
C GLY A 112 -1.74 32.69 26.52
N THR A 113 -1.58 31.95 25.46
CA THR A 113 -2.49 30.85 25.04
C THR A 113 -1.94 29.50 25.36
N GLN A 114 -2.81 28.48 25.42
CA GLN A 114 -2.48 27.05 25.40
C GLN A 114 -2.97 26.46 24.08
N ALA A 115 -2.15 25.67 23.43
CA ALA A 115 -2.54 25.06 22.19
C ALA A 115 -2.14 23.58 22.15
N TRP A 116 -2.94 22.77 21.45
CA TRP A 116 -2.67 21.36 21.22
C TRP A 116 -3.33 20.88 19.91
N VAL A 117 -2.79 19.81 19.38
CA VAL A 117 -3.41 19.06 18.28
C VAL A 117 -4.17 17.88 18.88
N GLU A 118 -5.43 17.76 18.54
CA GLU A 118 -6.31 16.68 18.94
C GLU A 118 -6.61 15.78 17.74
N VAL A 119 -6.46 14.46 17.92
CA VAL A 119 -6.69 13.49 16.86
C VAL A 119 -8.09 12.92 17.00
N GLN A 120 -8.90 13.02 15.95
CA GLN A 120 -10.26 12.46 15.91
C GLN A 120 -10.44 11.59 14.65
N PRO A 121 -11.33 10.55 14.70
CA PRO A 121 -11.65 9.75 13.50
C PRO A 121 -12.24 10.64 12.41
N ARG A 122 -12.04 10.25 11.15
CA ARG A 122 -12.69 10.93 10.02
C ARG A 122 -14.20 10.70 10.00
N GLY A 123 -14.66 9.45 10.26
CA GLY A 123 -16.09 9.12 10.31
C GLY A 123 -16.41 7.80 9.63
N ARG A 124 -17.17 7.84 8.53
CA ARG A 124 -17.49 6.69 7.67
C ARG A 124 -16.43 6.54 6.60
N VAL A 125 -15.75 5.41 6.52
CA VAL A 125 -14.66 5.23 5.56
C VAL A 125 -14.90 4.04 4.64
N LEU A 126 -14.42 4.16 3.40
CA LEU A 126 -14.42 3.09 2.41
C LEU A 126 -12.99 2.58 2.21
N ILE A 127 -12.82 1.26 2.23
CA ILE A 127 -11.57 0.59 1.86
C ILE A 127 -11.84 -0.29 0.65
N VAL A 128 -11.18 0.01 -0.47
CA VAL A 128 -11.25 -0.78 -1.71
C VAL A 128 -9.92 -1.49 -1.90
N ALA A 129 -9.94 -2.80 -1.81
CA ALA A 129 -8.75 -3.65 -1.80
C ALA A 129 -8.55 -4.38 -3.13
N PRO A 130 -7.27 -4.63 -3.52
CA PRO A 130 -6.93 -5.37 -4.73
C PRO A 130 -6.94 -6.89 -4.49
N TRP A 131 -6.62 -7.63 -5.53
CA TRP A 131 -6.64 -9.10 -5.56
C TRP A 131 -5.30 -9.76 -5.19
N ASN A 132 -4.18 -9.04 -5.26
CA ASN A 132 -2.86 -9.66 -5.14
C ASN A 132 -2.48 -10.07 -3.71
N PHE A 133 -2.91 -9.30 -2.71
CA PHE A 133 -2.85 -9.63 -1.29
C PHE A 133 -4.19 -9.28 -0.64
N PRO A 134 -5.26 -10.04 -0.96
CA PRO A 134 -6.63 -9.64 -0.63
C PRO A 134 -6.89 -9.51 0.86
N LEU A 135 -6.35 -10.38 1.70
CA LEU A 135 -6.50 -10.30 3.15
C LEU A 135 -5.68 -9.14 3.72
N ASN A 136 -4.40 -9.07 3.40
CA ASN A 136 -3.48 -8.07 3.94
C ASN A 136 -3.88 -6.65 3.53
N LEU A 137 -4.12 -6.41 2.23
CA LEU A 137 -4.43 -5.07 1.70
C LEU A 137 -5.88 -4.62 1.96
N CYS A 138 -6.72 -5.50 2.51
CA CYS A 138 -8.04 -5.16 3.02
C CYS A 138 -8.02 -4.96 4.55
N PHE A 139 -7.47 -5.92 5.30
CA PHE A 139 -7.52 -5.89 6.76
C PHE A 139 -6.41 -5.03 7.38
N GLY A 140 -5.27 -4.84 6.72
CA GLY A 140 -4.26 -3.89 7.18
C GLY A 140 -4.81 -2.46 7.33
N PRO A 141 -5.38 -1.85 6.28
CA PRO A 141 -6.07 -0.56 6.40
C PRO A 141 -7.26 -0.58 7.36
N LEU A 142 -8.01 -1.70 7.46
CA LEU A 142 -9.09 -1.86 8.44
C LEU A 142 -8.56 -1.72 9.87
N VAL A 143 -7.41 -2.30 10.19
CA VAL A 143 -6.76 -2.16 11.51
C VAL A 143 -6.50 -0.68 11.82
N SER A 144 -5.94 0.05 10.88
CA SER A 144 -5.68 1.50 11.02
C SER A 144 -6.97 2.30 11.20
N ALA A 145 -8.02 1.99 10.44
CA ALA A 145 -9.33 2.64 10.51
C ALA A 145 -10.02 2.39 11.88
N LEU A 146 -10.00 1.15 12.38
CA LEU A 146 -10.54 0.78 13.69
C LEU A 146 -9.75 1.39 14.84
N ALA A 147 -8.42 1.43 14.74
CA ALA A 147 -7.56 2.11 15.69
C ALA A 147 -7.88 3.61 15.79
N ALA A 148 -8.16 4.25 14.67
CA ALA A 148 -8.57 5.66 14.65
C ALA A 148 -10.01 5.88 15.15
N GLY A 149 -10.87 4.85 15.15
CA GLY A 149 -12.25 4.92 15.64
C GLY A 149 -13.29 5.20 14.54
N ASN A 150 -13.03 4.78 13.31
CA ASN A 150 -13.96 4.93 12.19
C ASN A 150 -14.88 3.73 12.05
N THR A 151 -16.07 3.93 11.48
CA THR A 151 -16.88 2.86 10.88
C THR A 151 -16.39 2.62 9.45
N VAL A 152 -16.52 1.38 8.96
CA VAL A 152 -15.84 0.97 7.74
C VAL A 152 -16.77 0.20 6.80
N ILE A 153 -16.70 0.50 5.52
CA ILE A 153 -17.18 -0.39 4.46
C ILE A 153 -15.96 -0.92 3.70
N LEU A 154 -15.91 -2.25 3.54
CA LEU A 154 -14.88 -2.97 2.82
C LEU A 154 -15.38 -3.42 1.45
N LYS A 155 -14.58 -3.28 0.42
CA LYS A 155 -14.84 -3.82 -0.92
C LYS A 155 -13.60 -4.59 -1.38
N PRO A 156 -13.53 -5.92 -1.16
CA PRO A 156 -12.46 -6.75 -1.71
C PRO A 156 -12.60 -6.92 -3.22
N SER A 157 -11.58 -7.49 -3.85
CA SER A 157 -11.61 -7.74 -5.30
C SER A 157 -12.48 -8.95 -5.66
N GLU A 158 -13.19 -8.84 -6.76
CA GLU A 158 -13.93 -9.93 -7.41
C GLU A 158 -13.04 -11.02 -8.00
N MET A 159 -11.74 -10.74 -8.16
CA MET A 159 -10.78 -11.70 -8.73
C MET A 159 -10.33 -12.79 -7.73
N THR A 160 -10.62 -12.61 -6.45
CA THR A 160 -10.33 -13.58 -5.39
C THR A 160 -11.61 -13.92 -4.61
N PRO A 161 -12.60 -14.55 -5.28
CA PRO A 161 -13.93 -14.74 -4.70
C PRO A 161 -13.92 -15.67 -3.49
N ALA A 162 -13.11 -16.74 -3.48
CA ALA A 162 -13.05 -17.65 -2.35
C ALA A 162 -12.48 -16.96 -1.10
N VAL A 163 -11.41 -16.18 -1.23
CA VAL A 163 -10.83 -15.41 -0.13
C VAL A 163 -11.80 -14.34 0.34
N SER A 164 -12.46 -13.62 -0.59
CA SER A 164 -13.44 -12.57 -0.27
C SER A 164 -14.61 -13.11 0.56
N THR A 165 -15.11 -14.29 0.23
CA THR A 165 -16.19 -14.96 0.99
C THR A 165 -15.75 -15.28 2.43
N VAL A 166 -14.54 -15.84 2.64
CA VAL A 166 -14.03 -16.08 4.01
C VAL A 166 -13.87 -14.77 4.78
N MET A 167 -13.39 -13.70 4.11
CA MET A 167 -13.30 -12.37 4.72
C MET A 167 -14.67 -11.83 5.12
N ALA A 168 -15.70 -11.99 4.27
CA ALA A 168 -17.08 -11.58 4.56
C ALA A 168 -17.65 -12.31 5.80
N GLU A 169 -17.40 -13.61 5.92
CA GLU A 169 -17.80 -14.41 7.07
C GLU A 169 -17.09 -13.97 8.36
N VAL A 170 -15.76 -13.66 8.29
CA VAL A 170 -15.01 -13.12 9.43
C VAL A 170 -15.60 -11.78 9.88
N ILE A 171 -15.89 -10.86 8.95
CA ILE A 171 -16.45 -9.56 9.30
C ILE A 171 -17.86 -9.71 9.90
N ALA A 172 -18.73 -10.52 9.29
CA ALA A 172 -20.10 -10.74 9.78
C ALA A 172 -20.13 -11.40 11.17
N ALA A 173 -19.18 -12.27 11.48
CA ALA A 173 -19.05 -12.89 12.81
C ALA A 173 -18.49 -11.93 13.87
N THR A 174 -17.80 -10.86 13.43
CA THR A 174 -17.03 -9.97 14.30
C THR A 174 -17.78 -8.67 14.61
N PHE A 175 -18.43 -8.07 13.63
CA PHE A 175 -19.01 -6.73 13.70
C PHE A 175 -20.46 -6.70 13.25
N GLN A 176 -21.21 -5.71 13.74
CA GLN A 176 -22.50 -5.38 13.17
C GLN A 176 -22.30 -4.56 11.89
N PRO A 177 -23.24 -4.61 10.91
CA PRO A 177 -23.09 -3.88 9.64
C PRO A 177 -22.97 -2.35 9.78
N ASN A 178 -23.56 -1.79 10.83
CA ASN A 178 -23.39 -0.36 11.15
C ASN A 178 -22.03 -0.02 11.78
N GLU A 179 -21.21 -1.02 12.09
CA GLU A 179 -19.83 -0.88 12.56
C GLU A 179 -18.84 -1.10 11.42
N VAL A 180 -18.80 -2.33 10.89
CA VAL A 180 -17.99 -2.73 9.74
C VAL A 180 -18.82 -3.64 8.85
N ALA A 181 -18.91 -3.31 7.56
CA ALA A 181 -19.57 -4.13 6.56
C ALA A 181 -18.61 -4.48 5.43
N LEU A 182 -18.84 -5.62 4.77
CA LEU A 182 -18.09 -6.01 3.58
C LEU A 182 -19.08 -6.30 2.45
N PHE A 183 -18.84 -5.67 1.30
CA PHE A 183 -19.62 -5.88 0.08
C PHE A 183 -18.76 -6.52 -0.99
N GLU A 184 -19.13 -7.71 -1.42
CA GLU A 184 -18.56 -8.39 -2.57
C GLU A 184 -19.23 -7.88 -3.85
N GLY A 185 -18.55 -8.04 -4.98
CA GLY A 185 -19.05 -7.63 -6.28
C GLY A 185 -17.96 -7.02 -7.15
N SER A 186 -18.30 -6.74 -8.40
CA SER A 186 -17.40 -6.25 -9.42
C SER A 186 -17.50 -4.72 -9.60
N LEU A 187 -17.37 -4.24 -10.84
CA LEU A 187 -17.43 -2.82 -11.16
C LEU A 187 -18.75 -2.13 -10.74
N PRO A 188 -19.96 -2.72 -10.95
CA PRO A 188 -21.21 -2.09 -10.52
C PRO A 188 -21.27 -1.81 -9.02
N THR A 189 -20.85 -2.79 -8.18
CA THR A 189 -20.77 -2.61 -6.72
C THR A 189 -19.77 -1.50 -6.35
N SER A 190 -18.61 -1.46 -7.01
CA SER A 190 -17.60 -0.42 -6.77
C SER A 190 -18.14 0.97 -7.14
N GLN A 191 -18.85 1.11 -8.25
CA GLN A 191 -19.47 2.37 -8.67
C GLN A 191 -20.54 2.83 -7.67
N ALA A 192 -21.41 1.92 -7.22
CA ALA A 192 -22.43 2.25 -6.23
C ALA A 192 -21.84 2.75 -4.91
N LEU A 193 -20.72 2.18 -4.47
CA LEU A 193 -19.99 2.64 -3.28
C LEU A 193 -19.34 4.02 -3.50
N LEU A 194 -18.72 4.26 -4.65
CA LEU A 194 -18.04 5.52 -4.95
C LEU A 194 -18.99 6.71 -5.15
N GLU A 195 -20.29 6.49 -5.33
CA GLU A 195 -21.31 7.56 -5.36
C GLU A 195 -21.68 8.06 -3.95
N LEU A 196 -21.28 7.37 -2.88
CA LEU A 196 -21.64 7.73 -1.51
C LEU A 196 -20.64 8.74 -0.90
N PRO A 197 -21.13 9.69 -0.07
CA PRO A 197 -20.30 10.71 0.55
C PRO A 197 -19.54 10.18 1.78
N PHE A 198 -18.55 9.33 1.55
CA PHE A 198 -17.64 8.88 2.59
C PHE A 198 -16.76 10.04 3.09
N ASP A 199 -16.29 9.97 4.33
CA ASP A 199 -15.36 10.94 4.90
C ASP A 199 -13.91 10.67 4.49
N HIS A 200 -13.61 9.41 4.12
CA HIS A 200 -12.31 8.99 3.57
C HIS A 200 -12.45 7.76 2.71
N ILE A 201 -11.66 7.68 1.63
CA ILE A 201 -11.51 6.49 0.80
C ILE A 201 -10.05 6.07 0.81
N PHE A 202 -9.81 4.82 1.22
CA PHE A 202 -8.51 4.16 1.09
C PHE A 202 -8.60 3.17 -0.09
N PHE A 203 -7.81 3.39 -1.11
CA PHE A 203 -7.81 2.59 -2.32
C PHE A 203 -6.41 2.02 -2.59
N THR A 204 -6.34 0.72 -2.87
CA THR A 204 -5.13 0.08 -3.38
C THR A 204 -5.42 -0.55 -4.73
N GLY A 205 -4.62 -0.22 -5.74
CA GLY A 205 -4.83 -0.74 -7.10
C GLY A 205 -3.98 -0.02 -8.16
N SER A 206 -4.46 -0.05 -9.43
CA SER A 206 -3.71 0.57 -10.53
C SER A 206 -3.84 2.11 -10.54
N PRO A 207 -2.84 2.84 -11.08
CA PRO A 207 -2.90 4.30 -11.24
C PRO A 207 -4.13 4.76 -12.06
N ALA A 208 -4.54 3.98 -13.05
CA ALA A 208 -5.71 4.30 -13.87
C ALA A 208 -7.00 4.32 -13.03
N VAL A 209 -7.21 3.29 -12.20
CA VAL A 209 -8.38 3.21 -11.31
C VAL A 209 -8.27 4.22 -10.16
N GLY A 210 -7.06 4.47 -9.63
CA GLY A 210 -6.84 5.51 -8.62
C GLY A 210 -7.30 6.89 -9.06
N LYS A 211 -7.10 7.25 -10.33
CA LYS A 211 -7.63 8.50 -10.92
C LYS A 211 -9.17 8.54 -10.93
N VAL A 212 -9.83 7.41 -11.19
CA VAL A 212 -11.30 7.30 -11.15
C VAL A 212 -11.81 7.48 -9.72
N VAL A 213 -11.16 6.84 -8.74
CA VAL A 213 -11.50 6.98 -7.31
C VAL A 213 -11.32 8.42 -6.85
N MET A 214 -10.22 9.07 -7.23
CA MET A 214 -9.95 10.47 -6.91
C MET A 214 -11.01 11.42 -7.52
N ALA A 215 -11.43 11.18 -8.76
CA ALA A 215 -12.48 11.95 -9.43
C ALA A 215 -13.85 11.77 -8.74
N ALA A 216 -14.17 10.54 -8.30
CA ALA A 216 -15.39 10.27 -7.55
C ALA A 216 -15.37 10.97 -6.17
N ALA A 217 -14.26 10.87 -5.45
CA ALA A 217 -14.07 11.52 -4.15
C ALA A 217 -14.20 13.05 -4.22
N ALA A 218 -13.78 13.67 -5.32
CA ALA A 218 -13.88 15.11 -5.53
C ALA A 218 -15.32 15.63 -5.51
N LYS A 219 -16.33 14.82 -5.90
CA LYS A 219 -17.74 15.21 -5.85
C LYS A 219 -18.23 15.58 -4.44
N HIS A 220 -17.64 14.98 -3.42
CA HIS A 220 -18.03 15.13 -2.02
C HIS A 220 -16.92 15.75 -1.15
N LEU A 221 -15.80 16.19 -1.76
CA LEU A 221 -14.59 16.65 -1.04
C LEU A 221 -14.06 15.57 -0.08
N THR A 222 -14.28 14.31 -0.40
CA THR A 222 -13.79 13.17 0.36
C THR A 222 -12.27 13.10 0.27
N SER A 223 -11.61 12.95 1.42
CA SER A 223 -10.17 12.72 1.43
C SER A 223 -9.81 11.31 0.93
N VAL A 224 -8.64 11.16 0.30
CA VAL A 224 -8.19 9.88 -0.24
C VAL A 224 -6.81 9.51 0.25
N THR A 225 -6.58 8.20 0.44
CA THR A 225 -5.26 7.57 0.43
C THR A 225 -5.24 6.61 -0.74
N LEU A 226 -4.27 6.75 -1.62
CA LEU A 226 -4.13 5.95 -2.84
C LEU A 226 -2.79 5.22 -2.79
N GLU A 227 -2.84 3.90 -2.69
CA GLU A 227 -1.69 3.01 -2.80
C GLU A 227 -1.70 2.39 -4.20
N LEU A 228 -0.80 2.87 -5.05
CA LEU A 228 -0.81 2.53 -6.46
C LEU A 228 0.45 1.73 -6.83
N GLY A 229 0.48 1.22 -8.05
CA GLY A 229 1.63 0.48 -8.57
C GLY A 229 2.69 1.38 -9.20
N GLY A 230 3.61 0.76 -9.87
CA GLY A 230 4.68 1.41 -10.62
C GLY A 230 5.79 0.45 -10.99
N LYS A 231 6.72 0.90 -11.86
CA LYS A 231 7.87 0.11 -12.26
C LYS A 231 9.03 0.32 -11.28
N SER A 232 9.05 -0.44 -10.19
CA SER A 232 10.07 -0.34 -9.14
C SER A 232 11.46 -0.79 -9.64
N PRO A 233 12.40 0.14 -9.89
CA PRO A 233 13.72 -0.18 -10.42
C PRO A 233 14.64 -0.71 -9.34
N VAL A 234 15.60 -1.54 -9.76
CA VAL A 234 16.70 -2.00 -8.93
C VAL A 234 18.02 -1.53 -9.54
N ILE A 235 18.95 -1.09 -8.71
CA ILE A 235 20.33 -0.79 -9.09
C ILE A 235 21.25 -1.76 -8.38
N VAL A 236 22.04 -2.53 -9.12
CA VAL A 236 23.07 -3.43 -8.59
C VAL A 236 24.42 -2.95 -9.13
N ASP A 237 25.19 -2.27 -8.29
CA ASP A 237 26.48 -1.74 -8.70
C ASP A 237 27.61 -2.78 -8.59
N GLU A 238 28.81 -2.43 -9.06
CA GLU A 238 29.97 -3.32 -9.07
C GLU A 238 30.49 -3.72 -7.69
N THR A 239 30.05 -3.01 -6.63
CA THR A 239 30.46 -3.30 -5.23
C THR A 239 29.48 -4.24 -4.53
N ALA A 240 28.33 -4.54 -5.15
CA ALA A 240 27.27 -5.32 -4.54
C ALA A 240 27.71 -6.76 -4.23
N ASP A 241 27.23 -7.31 -3.12
CA ASP A 241 27.27 -8.74 -2.88
C ASP A 241 26.29 -9.44 -3.85
N ILE A 242 26.87 -10.08 -4.89
CA ILE A 242 26.09 -10.69 -5.97
C ILE A 242 25.20 -11.84 -5.45
N LYS A 243 25.69 -12.62 -4.48
CA LYS A 243 24.91 -13.71 -3.89
C LYS A 243 23.71 -13.18 -3.15
N LEU A 244 23.92 -12.23 -2.25
CA LEU A 244 22.85 -11.57 -1.50
C LEU A 244 21.83 -10.90 -2.44
N ALA A 245 22.31 -10.19 -3.47
CA ALA A 245 21.45 -9.51 -4.44
C ALA A 245 20.58 -10.54 -5.20
N ALA A 246 21.17 -11.63 -5.72
CA ALA A 246 20.43 -12.66 -6.44
C ALA A 246 19.41 -13.37 -5.53
N GLU A 247 19.79 -13.79 -4.32
CA GLU A 247 18.89 -14.45 -3.37
C GLU A 247 17.70 -13.58 -2.98
N THR A 248 17.97 -12.30 -2.73
CA THR A 248 16.96 -11.31 -2.28
C THR A 248 16.04 -10.89 -3.42
N LEU A 249 16.59 -10.62 -4.60
CA LEU A 249 15.81 -10.18 -5.76
C LEU A 249 14.94 -11.31 -6.31
N MET A 250 15.44 -12.54 -6.34
CA MET A 250 14.61 -13.68 -6.76
C MET A 250 13.51 -13.99 -5.75
N TRP A 251 13.75 -13.79 -4.44
CA TRP A 251 12.69 -13.86 -3.45
C TRP A 251 11.63 -12.79 -3.69
N GLY A 252 12.01 -11.51 -3.78
CA GLY A 252 11.07 -10.42 -3.94
C GLY A 252 10.35 -10.42 -5.29
N LYS A 253 10.98 -10.96 -6.35
CA LYS A 253 10.38 -11.09 -7.69
C LYS A 253 9.42 -12.26 -7.80
N LEU A 254 9.69 -13.38 -7.12
CA LEU A 254 8.94 -14.62 -7.32
C LEU A 254 7.90 -14.89 -6.23
N THR A 255 7.98 -14.22 -5.08
CA THR A 255 6.89 -14.20 -4.11
C THR A 255 5.63 -13.70 -4.79
N ASN A 256 4.50 -14.37 -4.55
CA ASN A 256 3.21 -14.10 -5.19
C ASN A 256 3.29 -14.04 -6.73
N CYS A 257 4.20 -14.82 -7.31
CA CYS A 257 4.45 -14.83 -8.76
C CYS A 257 4.80 -13.42 -9.33
N GLY A 258 5.41 -12.54 -8.54
CA GLY A 258 5.76 -11.18 -8.93
C GLY A 258 4.59 -10.19 -8.97
N GLN A 259 3.42 -10.59 -8.50
CA GLN A 259 2.20 -9.78 -8.46
C GLN A 259 2.18 -8.89 -7.20
N ILE A 260 3.19 -8.03 -7.07
CA ILE A 260 3.43 -7.16 -5.92
C ILE A 260 3.70 -5.75 -6.42
N CYS A 261 3.03 -4.75 -5.88
CA CYS A 261 3.22 -3.33 -6.24
C CYS A 261 4.65 -2.81 -6.01
N VAL A 262 5.40 -3.47 -5.12
CA VAL A 262 6.81 -3.20 -4.82
C VAL A 262 7.74 -4.32 -5.30
N ALA A 263 7.30 -5.24 -6.17
CA ALA A 263 8.20 -6.23 -6.76
C ALA A 263 9.32 -5.53 -7.55
N PRO A 264 10.56 -6.06 -7.54
CA PRO A 264 11.55 -5.67 -8.52
C PRO A 264 10.96 -5.78 -9.94
N ASP A 265 10.75 -4.64 -10.61
CA ASP A 265 10.16 -4.66 -11.96
C ASP A 265 11.23 -4.88 -13.03
N HIS A 266 12.32 -4.15 -12.96
CA HIS A 266 13.52 -4.30 -13.80
C HIS A 266 14.78 -3.99 -13.00
N VAL A 267 15.93 -4.50 -13.47
CA VAL A 267 17.22 -4.39 -12.77
C VAL A 267 18.27 -3.77 -13.67
N PHE A 268 18.85 -2.67 -13.21
CA PHE A 268 20.09 -2.12 -13.76
C PHE A 268 21.27 -2.79 -13.06
N VAL A 269 22.11 -3.53 -13.79
CA VAL A 269 23.28 -4.22 -13.28
C VAL A 269 24.54 -3.67 -13.91
N HIS A 270 25.55 -3.37 -13.11
CA HIS A 270 26.83 -2.90 -13.66
C HIS A 270 27.45 -3.99 -14.56
N GLU A 271 27.92 -3.59 -15.76
CA GLU A 271 28.40 -4.51 -16.81
C GLU A 271 29.46 -5.51 -16.31
N SER A 272 30.36 -5.08 -15.43
CA SER A 272 31.46 -5.92 -14.93
C SER A 272 31.00 -7.13 -14.09
N ILE A 273 29.77 -7.13 -13.61
CA ILE A 273 29.22 -8.21 -12.75
C ILE A 273 27.97 -8.86 -13.36
N ARG A 274 27.46 -8.38 -14.50
CA ARG A 274 26.16 -8.79 -15.06
C ARG A 274 26.06 -10.31 -15.29
N GLU A 275 27.04 -10.90 -15.97
CA GLU A 275 27.03 -12.35 -16.25
C GLU A 275 27.01 -13.18 -14.96
N ARG A 276 27.81 -12.77 -13.96
CA ARG A 276 27.86 -13.45 -12.66
C ARG A 276 26.55 -13.31 -11.92
N PHE A 277 25.90 -12.13 -11.99
CA PHE A 277 24.60 -11.88 -11.39
C PHE A 277 23.50 -12.74 -12.02
N VAL A 278 23.42 -12.81 -13.36
CA VAL A 278 22.46 -13.66 -14.09
C VAL A 278 22.66 -15.14 -13.75
N ALA A 279 23.91 -15.60 -13.70
CA ALA A 279 24.23 -16.98 -13.31
C ALA A 279 23.81 -17.29 -11.86
N ALA A 280 24.00 -16.36 -10.93
CA ALA A 280 23.56 -16.49 -9.54
C ALA A 280 22.03 -16.56 -9.45
N CYS A 281 21.30 -15.68 -10.16
CA CYS A 281 19.83 -15.71 -10.20
C CYS A 281 19.32 -17.05 -10.77
N ARG A 282 19.90 -17.56 -11.85
CA ARG A 282 19.56 -18.88 -12.41
C ARG A 282 19.72 -19.99 -11.37
N THR A 283 20.82 -19.97 -10.62
CA THR A 283 21.08 -20.95 -9.56
C THR A 283 20.01 -20.89 -8.48
N VAL A 284 19.65 -19.69 -8.01
CA VAL A 284 18.61 -19.49 -7.00
C VAL A 284 17.24 -19.98 -7.47
N ILE A 285 16.87 -19.69 -8.72
CA ILE A 285 15.60 -20.15 -9.32
C ILE A 285 15.58 -21.69 -9.35
N ALA A 286 16.66 -22.30 -9.83
CA ALA A 286 16.76 -23.76 -9.91
C ALA A 286 16.70 -24.45 -8.54
N GLN A 287 17.32 -23.87 -7.53
CA GLN A 287 17.32 -24.40 -6.16
C GLN A 287 15.95 -24.28 -5.48
N ARG A 288 15.23 -23.19 -5.70
CA ARG A 288 13.96 -22.92 -4.99
C ARG A 288 12.74 -23.52 -5.68
N TYR A 289 12.71 -23.54 -7.01
CA TYR A 289 11.51 -23.89 -7.76
C TYR A 289 11.73 -25.04 -8.75
N GLY A 290 12.97 -25.46 -8.96
CA GLY A 290 13.35 -26.52 -9.92
C GLY A 290 14.08 -25.97 -11.14
N ALA A 291 14.89 -26.86 -11.77
CA ALA A 291 15.78 -26.49 -12.86
C ALA A 291 15.09 -26.45 -14.24
N THR A 292 13.89 -27.01 -14.36
CA THR A 292 13.13 -27.11 -15.63
C THR A 292 11.75 -26.46 -15.47
N ALA A 293 11.14 -26.03 -16.57
CA ALA A 293 9.78 -25.47 -16.57
C ALA A 293 8.76 -26.45 -15.98
N ASP A 294 8.89 -27.74 -16.24
CA ASP A 294 7.98 -28.75 -15.68
C ASP A 294 8.16 -28.91 -14.17
N ALA A 295 9.40 -28.87 -13.66
CA ALA A 295 9.64 -28.86 -12.22
C ALA A 295 9.07 -27.60 -11.57
N GLN A 296 9.25 -26.42 -12.19
CA GLN A 296 8.71 -25.15 -11.72
C GLN A 296 7.18 -25.11 -11.76
N ARG A 297 6.57 -25.67 -12.82
CA ARG A 297 5.12 -25.81 -12.96
C ARG A 297 4.52 -26.68 -11.85
N ASN A 298 5.21 -27.71 -11.44
CA ASN A 298 4.77 -28.63 -10.39
C ASN A 298 5.30 -28.24 -8.99
N SER A 299 6.03 -27.14 -8.87
CA SER A 299 6.52 -26.66 -7.58
C SER A 299 5.36 -26.27 -6.65
N PRO A 300 5.30 -26.79 -5.43
CA PRO A 300 4.30 -26.40 -4.46
C PRO A 300 4.54 -24.99 -3.90
N ASP A 301 5.71 -24.41 -4.15
CA ASP A 301 6.16 -23.14 -3.61
C ASP A 301 6.01 -21.96 -4.60
N LEU A 302 5.49 -22.23 -5.83
CA LEU A 302 5.32 -21.20 -6.85
C LEU A 302 3.83 -20.88 -7.05
N THR A 303 3.42 -19.72 -6.56
CA THR A 303 2.09 -19.15 -6.77
C THR A 303 1.79 -18.96 -8.26
N ARG A 304 0.52 -19.07 -8.68
CA ARG A 304 0.09 -18.84 -10.06
C ARG A 304 -0.24 -17.37 -10.32
N VAL A 305 -0.23 -16.99 -11.59
CA VAL A 305 -0.85 -15.73 -12.02
C VAL A 305 -2.35 -15.83 -11.76
N ILE A 306 -2.96 -14.74 -11.31
CA ILE A 306 -4.33 -14.70 -10.79
C ILE A 306 -5.39 -15.28 -11.77
N ASN A 307 -5.22 -15.10 -13.07
CA ASN A 307 -6.14 -15.61 -14.09
C ASN A 307 -5.50 -15.63 -15.49
N GLN A 308 -6.18 -16.26 -16.44
CA GLN A 308 -5.72 -16.39 -17.83
C GLN A 308 -5.53 -15.02 -18.51
N ARG A 309 -6.40 -14.04 -18.26
CA ARG A 309 -6.29 -12.69 -18.85
C ARG A 309 -4.98 -12.01 -18.46
N HIS A 310 -4.60 -12.06 -17.18
CA HIS A 310 -3.33 -11.51 -16.71
C HIS A 310 -2.15 -12.32 -17.21
N THR A 311 -2.28 -13.65 -17.32
CA THR A 311 -1.25 -14.52 -17.93
C THR A 311 -1.01 -14.13 -19.38
N GLN A 312 -2.06 -13.94 -20.17
CA GLN A 312 -1.97 -13.49 -21.57
C GLN A 312 -1.31 -12.12 -21.69
N ARG A 313 -1.66 -11.17 -20.80
CA ARG A 313 -1.03 -9.83 -20.78
C ARG A 313 0.48 -9.92 -20.56
N ILE A 314 0.92 -10.70 -19.56
CA ILE A 314 2.34 -10.86 -19.26
C ILE A 314 3.05 -11.61 -20.40
N ALA A 315 2.42 -12.66 -20.96
CA ALA A 315 2.92 -13.36 -22.12
C ALA A 315 3.09 -12.43 -23.33
N GLY A 316 2.16 -11.51 -23.55
CA GLY A 316 2.25 -10.49 -24.59
C GLY A 316 3.44 -9.56 -24.41
N LEU A 317 3.72 -9.10 -23.19
CA LEU A 317 4.92 -8.29 -22.88
C LEU A 317 6.22 -9.06 -23.16
N LEU A 318 6.27 -10.33 -22.76
CA LEU A 318 7.42 -11.20 -23.02
C LEU A 318 7.62 -11.40 -24.53
N GLN A 319 6.56 -11.74 -25.25
CA GLN A 319 6.61 -11.96 -26.70
C GLN A 319 7.00 -10.69 -27.47
N ASP A 320 6.48 -9.52 -27.11
CA ASP A 320 6.86 -8.23 -27.70
C ASP A 320 8.35 -7.98 -27.52
N ALA A 321 8.87 -8.14 -26.29
CA ALA A 321 10.29 -7.96 -26.01
C ALA A 321 11.17 -8.91 -26.84
N VAL A 322 10.84 -10.20 -26.89
CA VAL A 322 11.61 -11.21 -27.67
C VAL A 322 11.53 -10.95 -29.17
N SER A 323 10.37 -10.58 -29.71
CA SER A 323 10.20 -10.27 -31.14
C SER A 323 11.01 -9.04 -31.57
N ARG A 324 11.30 -8.12 -30.65
CA ARG A 324 12.14 -6.94 -30.88
C ARG A 324 13.62 -7.20 -30.66
N GLY A 325 14.01 -8.40 -30.19
CA GLY A 325 15.42 -8.81 -30.06
C GLY A 325 15.90 -9.06 -28.63
N ALA A 326 15.04 -8.96 -27.61
CA ALA A 326 15.41 -9.35 -26.26
C ALA A 326 15.77 -10.85 -26.20
N LYS A 327 16.73 -11.20 -25.35
CA LYS A 327 17.18 -12.58 -25.17
C LYS A 327 16.62 -13.15 -23.85
N VAL A 328 16.04 -14.34 -23.92
CA VAL A 328 15.65 -15.11 -22.76
C VAL A 328 16.89 -15.79 -22.19
N ALA A 329 17.35 -15.34 -21.03
CA ALA A 329 18.47 -15.94 -20.32
C ALA A 329 18.05 -17.13 -19.43
N VAL A 330 16.83 -17.08 -18.88
CA VAL A 330 16.24 -18.14 -18.04
C VAL A 330 14.73 -18.15 -18.28
N GLY A 331 14.09 -19.33 -18.29
CA GLY A 331 12.63 -19.47 -18.37
C GLY A 331 12.09 -19.19 -19.77
N GLY A 332 10.98 -18.44 -19.83
CA GLY A 332 10.30 -18.05 -21.07
C GLY A 332 9.07 -18.88 -21.39
N GLU A 333 8.86 -20.01 -20.73
CA GLU A 333 7.71 -20.88 -20.96
C GLU A 333 6.44 -20.30 -20.34
N VAL A 334 5.34 -20.38 -21.08
CA VAL A 334 4.01 -19.89 -20.69
C VAL A 334 2.95 -20.95 -20.93
N ASP A 335 2.11 -21.19 -19.94
CA ASP A 335 0.90 -21.98 -20.06
C ASP A 335 -0.30 -21.16 -19.57
N VAL A 336 -1.02 -20.55 -20.52
CA VAL A 336 -2.16 -19.69 -20.21
C VAL A 336 -3.29 -20.46 -19.53
N ALA A 337 -3.53 -21.72 -19.94
CA ALA A 337 -4.61 -22.52 -19.40
C ALA A 337 -4.41 -22.82 -17.90
N GLN A 338 -3.16 -22.98 -17.47
CA GLN A 338 -2.77 -23.23 -16.08
C GLN A 338 -2.36 -21.96 -15.33
N CYS A 339 -2.54 -20.76 -15.92
CA CYS A 339 -2.08 -19.50 -15.35
C CYS A 339 -0.60 -19.52 -14.92
N PHE A 340 0.24 -20.25 -15.66
CA PHE A 340 1.65 -20.46 -15.37
C PHE A 340 2.55 -19.66 -16.30
N ILE A 341 3.53 -19.00 -15.72
CA ILE A 341 4.68 -18.42 -16.41
C ILE A 341 5.92 -18.84 -15.64
N ALA A 342 6.88 -19.46 -16.32
CA ALA A 342 8.14 -19.81 -15.72
C ALA A 342 8.88 -18.57 -15.22
N PRO A 343 9.57 -18.60 -14.06
CA PRO A 343 10.50 -17.55 -13.65
C PRO A 343 11.45 -17.20 -14.79
N THR A 344 11.34 -15.95 -15.31
CA THR A 344 11.98 -15.55 -16.56
C THR A 344 12.92 -14.38 -16.35
N LEU A 345 14.16 -14.50 -16.84
CA LEU A 345 15.13 -13.43 -16.91
C LEU A 345 15.36 -13.02 -18.37
N LEU A 346 15.26 -11.74 -18.66
CA LEU A 346 15.49 -11.16 -19.99
C LEU A 346 16.76 -10.31 -20.00
N GLU A 347 17.51 -10.38 -21.10
CA GLU A 347 18.66 -9.53 -21.38
C GLU A 347 18.52 -8.85 -22.74
N GLN A 348 19.33 -7.81 -23.01
CA GLN A 348 19.36 -7.10 -24.28
C GLN A 348 17.98 -6.58 -24.71
N ILE A 349 17.23 -6.01 -23.75
CA ILE A 349 15.87 -5.54 -23.98
C ILE A 349 15.92 -4.21 -24.73
N PRO A 350 15.26 -4.07 -25.90
CA PRO A 350 15.10 -2.80 -26.58
C PRO A 350 14.30 -1.78 -25.73
N GLU A 351 14.70 -0.52 -25.78
CA GLU A 351 14.04 0.56 -25.00
C GLU A 351 12.55 0.71 -25.37
N GLU A 352 12.19 0.42 -26.63
CA GLU A 352 10.83 0.52 -27.15
C GLU A 352 9.95 -0.70 -26.82
N ALA A 353 10.47 -1.75 -26.20
CA ALA A 353 9.69 -2.91 -25.82
C ALA A 353 8.65 -2.53 -24.74
N SER A 354 7.41 -2.99 -24.90
CA SER A 354 6.30 -2.66 -24.00
C SER A 354 6.59 -3.01 -22.55
N ILE A 355 7.41 -4.05 -22.30
CA ILE A 355 7.84 -4.45 -20.97
C ILE A 355 8.65 -3.36 -20.24
N MET A 356 9.23 -2.39 -20.97
CA MET A 356 9.97 -1.25 -20.39
C MET A 356 9.04 -0.10 -19.96
N SER A 357 7.85 0.00 -20.53
CA SER A 357 6.87 1.07 -20.24
C SER A 357 5.72 0.61 -19.32
N GLU A 358 5.28 -0.64 -19.41
CA GLU A 358 4.21 -1.19 -18.58
C GLU A 358 4.75 -1.88 -17.33
N GLU A 359 4.05 -1.75 -16.20
CA GLU A 359 4.31 -2.54 -14.99
C GLU A 359 4.08 -4.02 -15.27
N ILE A 360 5.09 -4.86 -15.03
CA ILE A 360 5.05 -6.28 -15.42
C ILE A 360 4.03 -7.05 -14.57
N PHE A 361 4.08 -6.87 -13.26
CA PHE A 361 3.20 -7.54 -12.30
C PHE A 361 3.12 -9.05 -12.53
N GLY A 362 4.30 -9.67 -12.65
CA GLY A 362 4.48 -11.08 -12.99
C GLY A 362 5.93 -11.54 -12.86
N PRO A 363 6.23 -12.85 -13.11
CA PRO A 363 7.53 -13.47 -12.81
C PRO A 363 8.58 -13.26 -13.90
N VAL A 364 8.54 -12.14 -14.61
CA VAL A 364 9.49 -11.77 -15.66
C VAL A 364 10.34 -10.60 -15.20
N LEU A 365 11.66 -10.70 -15.29
CA LEU A 365 12.61 -9.69 -14.82
C LEU A 365 13.57 -9.29 -15.94
N PRO A 366 13.41 -8.08 -16.51
CA PRO A 366 14.38 -7.44 -17.39
C PRO A 366 15.68 -7.11 -16.65
N ILE A 367 16.83 -7.45 -17.24
CA ILE A 367 18.17 -7.15 -16.72
C ILE A 367 18.89 -6.28 -17.74
N ILE A 368 19.21 -5.06 -17.34
CA ILE A 368 19.78 -4.00 -18.17
C ILE A 368 21.20 -3.73 -17.69
N GLY A 369 22.18 -3.92 -18.58
CA GLY A 369 23.58 -3.59 -18.27
C GLY A 369 23.82 -2.09 -18.28
N PHE A 370 24.60 -1.56 -17.32
CA PHE A 370 25.03 -0.16 -17.32
C PHE A 370 26.52 -0.01 -17.01
N ARG A 371 27.10 1.09 -17.48
CA ARG A 371 28.46 1.57 -17.15
C ARG A 371 28.44 2.96 -16.56
N ASP A 372 27.45 3.77 -16.96
CA ASP A 372 27.24 5.15 -16.51
C ASP A 372 26.03 5.18 -15.56
N LEU A 373 26.29 5.36 -14.27
CA LEU A 373 25.26 5.43 -13.24
C LEU A 373 24.40 6.70 -13.36
N ASP A 374 24.98 7.82 -13.85
CA ASP A 374 24.21 9.05 -14.06
C ASP A 374 23.18 8.87 -15.20
N LYS A 375 23.46 8.01 -16.20
CA LYS A 375 22.45 7.62 -17.21
C LYS A 375 21.28 6.87 -16.55
N VAL A 376 21.56 5.92 -15.66
CA VAL A 376 20.54 5.19 -14.91
C VAL A 376 19.67 6.15 -14.08
N VAL A 377 20.29 7.09 -13.39
CA VAL A 377 19.56 8.12 -12.61
C VAL A 377 18.66 8.97 -13.50
N ARG A 378 19.17 9.39 -14.68
CA ARG A 378 18.34 10.14 -15.65
C ARG A 378 17.16 9.33 -16.15
N GLU A 379 17.35 8.04 -16.44
CA GLU A 379 16.30 7.15 -16.91
C GLU A 379 15.22 6.93 -15.81
N ILE A 380 15.62 6.69 -14.57
CA ILE A 380 14.68 6.56 -13.43
C ILE A 380 13.87 7.85 -13.28
N ASN A 381 14.50 9.02 -13.36
CA ASN A 381 13.83 10.32 -13.17
C ASN A 381 12.97 10.74 -14.37
N ALA A 382 13.21 10.22 -15.57
CA ALA A 382 12.39 10.46 -16.75
C ALA A 382 11.06 9.69 -16.72
N ASN A 383 10.99 8.60 -15.95
CA ASN A 383 9.81 7.78 -15.79
C ASN A 383 8.91 8.28 -14.64
N PRO A 384 7.62 7.88 -14.61
CA PRO A 384 6.75 8.12 -13.46
C PRO A 384 7.38 7.60 -12.17
N LYS A 385 7.28 8.38 -11.09
CA LYS A 385 7.90 8.04 -9.79
C LYS A 385 7.40 6.69 -9.28
N PRO A 386 8.31 5.71 -9.05
CA PRO A 386 7.94 4.36 -8.63
C PRO A 386 7.52 4.32 -7.15
N LEU A 387 6.80 3.27 -6.78
CA LEU A 387 6.45 3.02 -5.38
C LEU A 387 7.68 2.63 -4.56
N ALA A 388 8.63 1.89 -5.15
CA ALA A 388 9.88 1.52 -4.49
C ALA A 388 11.09 1.68 -5.41
N LEU A 389 12.26 1.94 -4.80
CA LEU A 389 13.58 1.91 -5.42
C LEU A 389 14.50 1.02 -4.59
N TYR A 390 15.27 0.15 -5.23
CA TYR A 390 16.19 -0.78 -4.58
C TYR A 390 17.62 -0.53 -5.00
N ILE A 391 18.54 -0.50 -4.04
CA ILE A 391 19.96 -0.24 -4.27
C ILE A 391 20.78 -1.34 -3.61
N PHE A 392 21.51 -2.11 -4.40
CA PHE A 392 22.49 -3.09 -3.93
C PHE A 392 23.90 -2.53 -4.14
N SER A 393 24.54 -2.15 -3.05
CA SER A 393 25.84 -1.50 -3.03
C SER A 393 26.49 -1.59 -1.64
N THR A 394 27.80 -1.67 -1.58
CA THR A 394 28.58 -1.49 -0.34
C THR A 394 29.13 -0.07 -0.21
N ASP A 395 29.04 0.76 -1.26
CA ASP A 395 29.47 2.15 -1.25
C ASP A 395 28.40 3.07 -0.63
N LYS A 396 28.65 3.49 0.61
CA LYS A 396 27.74 4.35 1.37
C LYS A 396 27.59 5.77 0.78
N ALA A 397 28.63 6.29 0.13
CA ALA A 397 28.57 7.62 -0.48
C ALA A 397 27.69 7.59 -1.70
N ARG A 398 27.87 6.60 -2.59
CA ARG A 398 27.06 6.36 -3.77
C ARG A 398 25.60 6.11 -3.40
N THR A 399 25.34 5.29 -2.39
CA THR A 399 23.98 5.03 -1.92
C THR A 399 23.27 6.32 -1.48
N ARG A 400 23.95 7.18 -0.72
CA ARG A 400 23.39 8.49 -0.32
C ARG A 400 23.13 9.41 -1.51
N ASP A 401 24.05 9.44 -2.47
CA ASP A 401 23.92 10.22 -3.69
C ASP A 401 22.72 9.77 -4.54
N LEU A 402 22.55 8.45 -4.72
CA LEU A 402 21.40 7.87 -5.43
C LEU A 402 20.07 8.23 -4.77
N ILE A 403 19.98 8.13 -3.44
CA ILE A 403 18.78 8.54 -2.69
C ILE A 403 18.49 10.02 -2.88
N ALA A 404 19.51 10.87 -2.85
CA ALA A 404 19.35 12.32 -3.02
C ALA A 404 18.93 12.72 -4.46
N LYS A 405 19.38 11.98 -5.47
CA LYS A 405 19.15 12.28 -6.90
C LYS A 405 17.86 11.67 -7.47
N THR A 406 17.20 10.76 -6.75
CA THR A 406 16.01 10.04 -7.22
C THR A 406 14.79 10.32 -6.34
N SER A 407 13.60 9.99 -6.85
CA SER A 407 12.35 10.09 -6.09
C SER A 407 11.53 8.83 -6.24
N SER A 408 11.09 8.26 -5.10
CA SER A 408 10.23 7.07 -5.02
C SER A 408 9.38 7.14 -3.76
N GLY A 409 8.37 6.26 -3.62
CA GLY A 409 7.62 6.11 -2.38
C GLY A 409 8.51 5.65 -1.23
N GLY A 410 9.30 4.60 -1.44
CA GLY A 410 10.28 4.10 -0.48
C GLY A 410 11.59 3.67 -1.13
N VAL A 411 12.64 3.53 -0.31
CA VAL A 411 13.94 2.99 -0.74
C VAL A 411 14.36 1.86 0.20
N ALA A 412 14.88 0.75 -0.34
CA ALA A 412 15.57 -0.24 0.46
C ALA A 412 17.00 -0.49 -0.08
N ILE A 413 17.96 -0.64 0.85
CA ILE A 413 19.37 -0.85 0.54
C ILE A 413 19.72 -2.28 0.88
N ASN A 414 20.35 -2.98 -0.07
CA ASN A 414 20.74 -4.39 0.03
C ASN A 414 19.59 -5.34 0.41
N HIS A 415 18.37 -4.93 0.09
CA HIS A 415 17.14 -5.72 0.22
C HIS A 415 16.08 -5.19 -0.76
N CYS A 416 15.01 -5.96 -0.95
CA CYS A 416 13.80 -5.50 -1.65
C CYS A 416 12.55 -5.89 -0.85
N VAL A 417 11.41 -5.25 -1.11
CA VAL A 417 10.09 -5.51 -0.53
C VAL A 417 10.01 -5.27 0.99
N LEU A 418 11.01 -5.65 1.77
CA LEU A 418 10.96 -5.72 3.25
C LEU A 418 10.64 -4.39 3.94
N HIS A 419 10.90 -3.23 3.29
CA HIS A 419 10.50 -1.91 3.83
C HIS A 419 8.99 -1.78 4.02
N TYR A 420 8.19 -2.55 3.24
CA TYR A 420 6.74 -2.67 3.42
C TYR A 420 6.37 -3.21 4.81
N ALA A 421 7.08 -4.23 5.30
CA ALA A 421 6.79 -4.88 6.56
C ALA A 421 7.21 -4.07 7.81
N HIS A 422 7.82 -2.88 7.64
CA HIS A 422 8.36 -2.11 8.75
C HIS A 422 7.33 -1.12 9.33
N GLY A 423 6.57 -1.52 10.35
CA GLY A 423 5.47 -0.75 10.93
C GLY A 423 5.81 0.65 11.49
N ASN A 424 7.10 1.04 11.61
CA ASN A 424 7.51 2.40 11.99
C ASN A 424 7.95 3.27 10.80
N LEU A 425 7.91 2.74 9.57
CA LEU A 425 8.18 3.53 8.36
C LEU A 425 6.86 3.92 7.68
N PRO A 426 6.78 5.12 7.06
CA PRO A 426 5.68 5.42 6.18
C PRO A 426 5.75 4.51 4.96
N PHE A 427 4.65 3.88 4.61
CA PHE A 427 4.51 3.19 3.33
C PHE A 427 3.52 3.96 2.47
N GLY A 428 3.93 4.34 1.28
CA GLY A 428 3.08 5.11 0.36
C GLY A 428 3.85 5.59 -0.86
N GLY A 429 3.11 5.96 -1.89
CA GLY A 429 3.67 6.41 -3.16
C GLY A 429 3.80 7.93 -3.28
N VAL A 430 4.33 8.35 -4.42
CA VAL A 430 4.50 9.76 -4.80
C VAL A 430 3.92 9.98 -6.20
N ASN A 431 2.95 10.88 -6.35
CA ASN A 431 2.27 11.19 -7.60
C ASN A 431 1.64 9.93 -8.23
N ASN A 432 2.24 9.40 -9.31
CA ASN A 432 1.69 8.26 -10.04
C ASN A 432 1.68 6.95 -9.25
N SER A 433 2.56 6.81 -8.25
CA SER A 433 2.60 5.64 -7.36
C SER A 433 1.73 5.76 -6.11
N GLY A 434 1.14 6.93 -5.82
CA GLY A 434 0.22 7.07 -4.71
C GLY A 434 0.12 8.47 -4.10
N ILE A 435 -0.80 8.58 -3.13
CA ILE A 435 -1.06 9.77 -2.31
C ILE A 435 -1.36 9.31 -0.88
N GLY A 436 -0.67 9.89 0.09
CA GLY A 436 -0.81 9.50 1.49
C GLY A 436 0.12 8.35 1.88
N ASN A 437 -0.08 7.81 3.07
CA ASN A 437 0.75 6.73 3.62
C ASN A 437 -0.10 5.75 4.44
N ALA A 438 0.36 4.52 4.52
CA ALA A 438 -0.17 3.44 5.34
C ALA A 438 0.84 3.02 6.43
N HIS A 439 0.46 2.04 7.21
CA HIS A 439 1.16 1.38 8.30
C HIS A 439 1.38 2.21 9.57
N GLY A 440 1.20 1.56 10.70
CA GLY A 440 1.50 2.08 12.03
C GLY A 440 0.87 3.43 12.32
N GLU A 441 1.67 4.38 12.84
CA GLU A 441 1.21 5.75 13.11
C GLU A 441 0.75 6.48 11.85
N TYR A 442 1.36 6.21 10.69
CA TYR A 442 1.00 6.86 9.43
C TYR A 442 -0.36 6.38 8.93
N GLY A 443 -0.63 5.07 9.01
CA GLY A 443 -1.95 4.51 8.72
C GLY A 443 -3.02 5.04 9.69
N PHE A 444 -2.75 5.07 10.99
CA PHE A 444 -3.63 5.68 11.98
C PHE A 444 -3.96 7.14 11.61
N LYS A 445 -2.96 7.94 11.22
CA LYS A 445 -3.15 9.34 10.79
C LYS A 445 -3.91 9.47 9.48
N ALA A 446 -3.75 8.57 8.53
CA ALA A 446 -4.50 8.57 7.27
C ALA A 446 -6.02 8.52 7.54
N PHE A 447 -6.44 7.73 8.52
CA PHE A 447 -7.83 7.59 8.95
C PHE A 447 -8.25 8.57 10.06
N SER A 448 -7.41 9.57 10.37
CA SER A 448 -7.65 10.56 11.40
C SER A 448 -7.66 11.98 10.83
N HIS A 449 -8.30 12.89 11.57
CA HIS A 449 -8.20 14.33 11.38
C HIS A 449 -7.46 14.96 12.56
N GLU A 450 -6.37 15.67 12.29
CA GLU A 450 -5.64 16.44 13.29
C GLU A 450 -6.30 17.82 13.45
N ARG A 451 -7.03 18.01 14.55
CA ARG A 451 -7.76 19.24 14.87
C ARG A 451 -6.93 20.14 15.76
N ALA A 452 -6.67 21.35 15.29
CA ALA A 452 -6.02 22.39 16.10
C ALA A 452 -6.99 22.91 17.16
N VAL A 453 -6.54 22.97 18.42
CA VAL A 453 -7.28 23.57 19.53
C VAL A 453 -6.42 24.65 20.17
N LEU A 454 -6.98 25.85 20.33
CA LEU A 454 -6.34 26.97 21.00
C LEU A 454 -7.25 27.49 22.11
N LYS A 455 -6.73 27.56 23.32
CA LYS A 455 -7.41 28.10 24.50
C LYS A 455 -6.72 29.38 24.92
N SER A 456 -7.47 30.49 24.97
CA SER A 456 -6.98 31.78 25.47
C SER A 456 -6.82 31.75 26.99
N GLY A 457 -5.71 32.27 27.47
CA GLY A 457 -5.49 32.53 28.90
C GLY A 457 -6.11 33.85 29.37
N PRO A 458 -6.04 34.15 30.67
CA PRO A 458 -6.52 35.39 31.22
C PRO A 458 -5.71 36.62 30.73
N ILE A 459 -4.42 36.42 30.47
CA ILE A 459 -3.52 37.42 29.89
C ILE A 459 -3.22 36.99 28.46
N MET A 460 -3.77 37.71 27.50
CA MET A 460 -3.63 37.43 26.09
C MET A 460 -2.86 38.55 25.39
N MET A 461 -1.63 38.31 25.01
CA MET A 461 -0.79 39.31 24.31
C MET A 461 -1.44 39.79 23.00
N ALA A 462 -2.20 38.94 22.34
CA ALA A 462 -2.95 39.30 21.12
C ALA A 462 -3.88 40.51 21.31
N LYS A 463 -4.34 40.84 22.55
CA LYS A 463 -5.13 42.03 22.81
C LYS A 463 -4.40 43.34 22.47
N LEU A 464 -3.06 43.31 22.49
CA LEU A 464 -2.27 44.48 22.09
C LEU A 464 -2.41 44.80 20.59
N PHE A 465 -2.87 43.84 19.79
CA PHE A 465 -3.12 43.98 18.35
C PHE A 465 -4.60 44.27 18.03
N PHE A 466 -5.47 44.42 19.04
CA PHE A 466 -6.87 44.76 18.84
C PHE A 466 -7.06 46.28 18.69
N PRO A 467 -8.02 46.74 17.88
CA PRO A 467 -8.35 48.14 17.80
C PRO A 467 -8.88 48.65 19.16
N PRO A 468 -8.85 49.97 19.40
CA PRO A 468 -8.34 51.01 18.52
C PRO A 468 -6.82 51.01 18.42
N TYR A 469 -6.30 51.25 17.21
CA TYR A 469 -4.87 51.27 16.91
C TYR A 469 -4.25 52.60 17.35
N THR A 470 -3.98 52.77 18.62
CA THR A 470 -3.27 53.95 19.16
C THR A 470 -1.82 53.99 18.66
N GLY A 471 -1.18 55.19 18.78
CA GLY A 471 0.22 55.33 18.34
C GLY A 471 1.17 54.36 19.02
N PHE A 472 0.93 53.95 20.26
CA PHE A 472 1.70 52.89 20.95
C PHE A 472 1.49 51.52 20.29
N LYS A 473 0.24 51.11 20.02
CA LYS A 473 -0.07 49.84 19.38
C LYS A 473 0.50 49.76 17.95
N GLN A 474 0.42 50.88 17.21
CA GLN A 474 1.02 50.93 15.86
C GLN A 474 2.55 50.72 15.90
N LYS A 475 3.24 51.37 16.86
CA LYS A 475 4.68 51.19 17.05
C LYS A 475 5.02 49.75 17.45
N LEU A 476 4.24 49.15 18.36
CA LEU A 476 4.42 47.78 18.79
C LEU A 476 4.22 46.79 17.64
N ILE A 477 3.16 46.95 16.85
CA ILE A 477 2.89 46.11 15.67
C ILE A 477 4.05 46.20 14.67
N ARG A 478 4.49 47.46 14.39
CA ARG A 478 5.64 47.68 13.48
C ARG A 478 6.91 47.00 14.00
N TRP A 479 7.22 47.19 15.27
CA TRP A 479 8.38 46.55 15.91
C TRP A 479 8.28 44.99 15.83
N THR A 480 7.09 44.43 16.09
CA THR A 480 6.85 42.98 15.95
C THR A 480 7.13 42.52 14.53
N VAL A 481 6.63 43.23 13.52
CA VAL A 481 6.87 42.88 12.10
C VAL A 481 8.37 42.98 11.76
N ASP A 482 9.04 44.03 12.25
CA ASP A 482 10.46 44.24 11.99
C ASP A 482 11.32 43.15 12.68
N SER A 483 10.92 42.69 13.88
CA SER A 483 11.61 41.60 14.59
C SER A 483 11.50 40.25 13.88
N LEU A 484 10.46 40.02 13.07
CA LEU A 484 10.32 38.79 12.26
C LEU A 484 11.28 38.72 11.07
N ARG A 485 12.02 39.82 10.77
CA ARG A 485 13.12 39.81 9.80
C ARG A 485 14.39 39.13 10.32
N LEU A 486 14.50 38.96 11.64
CA LEU A 486 15.62 38.28 12.24
C LEU A 486 15.43 36.77 12.13
N PRO A 487 16.47 35.96 11.81
CA PRO A 487 16.34 34.50 11.82
C PRO A 487 15.88 34.05 13.21
N SER A 488 14.99 33.05 13.24
CA SER A 488 14.56 32.41 14.49
C SER A 488 15.79 31.77 15.18
N LEU A 489 16.04 32.19 16.42
CA LEU A 489 17.05 31.55 17.30
C LEU A 489 16.72 30.09 17.56
#